data_099e592f1de72f16291fe30e9f676f29
#
_entry.id   099e592f1de72f16291fe30e9f676f29
#
_cell.length_a   1.000
_cell.length_b   1.000
_cell.length_c   1.000
_cell.angle_alpha   90.00
_cell.angle_beta   90.00
_cell.angle_gamma   90.00
#
_symmetry.space_group_name_H-M   'P 1'
#
loop_
_entity.id
_entity.type
_entity.pdbx_description
1 polymer ?
#
loop_
_entity_poly.entity_id
_entity_poly.type
_entity_poly.pdbx_seq_one_letter_code
_entity_poly.pdbx_strand_id
1 'polypeptide(L)'
;THFMMGGDSVGFWADVLINAMGNITIDNVGVSDLILTKYFRNSFLATKVAFFNQVYDLCQATGADYETVAKHIGNDTRIGHSHTTITDERGFGGHCLPKDTSALIKTAQKHNTQLSILEEAINYNNTLRKDTN
;
A
#
# COMPACT_ATOMS: atom_id res chain seq x y z
N THR A 1 -14.78 -0.33 14.08
CA THR A 1 -13.78 0.43 13.31
C THR A 1 -12.61 0.77 14.22
N HIS A 2 -11.38 0.68 13.68
CA HIS A 2 -10.14 0.88 14.42
C HIS A 2 -9.39 2.09 13.88
N PHE A 3 -8.98 3.01 14.74
CA PHE A 3 -8.24 4.22 14.41
C PHE A 3 -6.89 4.25 15.14
N MET A 4 -5.87 4.77 14.49
CA MET A 4 -4.61 5.17 15.13
C MET A 4 -4.56 6.69 15.17
N MET A 5 -4.22 7.24 16.31
CA MET A 5 -4.10 8.69 16.52
C MET A 5 -2.77 9.01 17.23
N GLY A 6 -2.20 10.16 16.94
CA GLY A 6 -0.97 10.61 17.57
C GLY A 6 -0.91 12.13 17.65
N GLY A 7 -0.21 12.65 18.67
CA GLY A 7 -0.06 14.08 18.93
C GLY A 7 -0.67 14.52 20.27
N ASP A 8 -0.57 15.81 20.57
CA ASP A 8 -0.87 16.34 21.90
C ASP A 8 -2.37 16.37 22.25
N SER A 9 -3.26 16.35 21.27
CA SER A 9 -4.72 16.47 21.45
C SER A 9 -5.49 15.16 21.23
N VAL A 10 -4.81 14.01 21.33
CA VAL A 10 -5.44 12.69 21.06
C VAL A 10 -6.66 12.46 21.93
N GLY A 11 -6.60 12.76 23.22
CA GLY A 11 -7.73 12.56 24.16
C GLY A 11 -8.99 13.30 23.70
N PHE A 12 -8.88 14.59 23.38
CA PHE A 12 -10.00 15.39 22.90
C PHE A 12 -10.62 14.80 21.61
N TRP A 13 -9.81 14.49 20.62
CA TRP A 13 -10.31 13.95 19.36
C TRP A 13 -10.84 12.52 19.49
N ALA A 14 -10.28 11.72 20.40
CA ALA A 14 -10.78 10.40 20.72
C ALA A 14 -12.21 10.48 21.28
N ASP A 15 -12.46 11.39 22.24
CA ASP A 15 -13.80 11.60 22.79
C ASP A 15 -14.79 12.06 21.73
N VAL A 16 -14.40 12.99 20.85
CA VAL A 16 -15.23 13.44 19.71
C VAL A 16 -15.62 12.27 18.82
N LEU A 17 -14.65 11.44 18.43
CA LEU A 17 -14.90 10.30 17.53
C LEU A 17 -15.74 9.21 18.21
N ILE A 18 -15.48 8.89 19.47
CA ILE A 18 -16.28 7.91 20.23
C ILE A 18 -17.73 8.39 20.37
N ASN A 19 -17.94 9.66 20.68
CA ASN A 19 -19.29 10.23 20.77
C ASN A 19 -20.03 10.25 19.43
N ALA A 20 -19.31 10.49 18.33
CA ALA A 20 -19.91 10.56 17.00
C ALA A 20 -20.17 9.19 16.36
N MET A 21 -19.31 8.22 16.58
CA MET A 21 -19.29 6.95 15.87
C MET A 21 -19.65 5.73 16.74
N GLY A 22 -19.70 5.89 18.05
CA GLY A 22 -20.03 4.82 18.99
C GLY A 22 -18.90 3.81 19.17
N ASN A 23 -19.14 2.54 18.90
CA ASN A 23 -18.21 1.46 19.20
C ASN A 23 -17.00 1.43 18.24
N ILE A 24 -15.95 2.19 18.61
CA ILE A 24 -14.66 2.24 17.90
C ILE A 24 -13.51 1.97 18.87
N THR A 25 -12.41 1.48 18.32
CA THR A 25 -11.13 1.33 19.04
C THR A 25 -10.17 2.41 18.58
N ILE A 26 -9.51 3.08 19.52
CA ILE A 26 -8.51 4.12 19.22
C ILE A 26 -7.19 3.72 19.89
N ASP A 27 -6.14 3.57 19.08
CA ASP A 27 -4.78 3.42 19.57
C ASP A 27 -4.09 4.78 19.58
N ASN A 28 -3.62 5.19 20.77
CA ASN A 28 -2.74 6.35 20.89
C ASN A 28 -1.30 5.92 20.66
N VAL A 29 -0.70 6.44 19.59
CA VAL A 29 0.65 6.05 19.15
C VAL A 29 1.53 7.29 18.96
N GLY A 30 2.85 7.09 18.92
CA GLY A 30 3.79 8.16 18.57
C GLY A 30 3.52 8.73 17.17
N VAL A 31 3.71 10.04 16.99
CA VAL A 31 3.49 10.69 15.68
C VAL A 31 4.35 10.07 14.58
N SER A 32 5.59 9.76 14.91
CA SER A 32 6.51 9.08 13.95
C SER A 32 5.99 7.69 13.56
N ASP A 33 5.48 6.92 14.53
CA ASP A 33 4.93 5.59 14.30
C ASP A 33 3.69 5.65 13.43
N LEU A 34 2.81 6.62 13.68
CA LEU A 34 1.61 6.87 12.89
C LEU A 34 1.96 7.20 11.41
N ILE A 35 2.92 8.11 11.21
CA ILE A 35 3.38 8.52 9.87
C ILE A 35 3.99 7.33 9.14
N LEU A 36 4.92 6.61 9.77
CA LEU A 36 5.58 5.45 9.15
C LEU A 36 4.58 4.33 8.86
N THR A 37 3.65 4.05 9.78
CA THR A 37 2.59 3.06 9.55
C THR A 37 1.79 3.39 8.29
N LYS A 38 1.36 4.63 8.11
CA LYS A 38 0.62 5.06 6.92
C LYS A 38 1.44 4.83 5.64
N TYR A 39 2.69 5.30 5.63
CA TYR A 39 3.54 5.19 4.45
C TYR A 39 3.91 3.73 4.12
N PHE A 40 4.21 2.90 5.12
CA PHE A 40 4.49 1.49 4.89
C PHE A 40 3.26 0.71 4.41
N ARG A 41 2.07 1.01 4.94
CA ARG A 41 0.82 0.40 4.43
C ARG A 41 0.62 0.69 2.95
N ASN A 42 0.74 1.95 2.53
CA ASN A 42 0.59 2.33 1.13
C ASN A 42 1.71 1.75 0.26
N SER A 43 2.93 1.71 0.76
CA SER A 43 4.07 1.11 0.05
C SER A 43 3.92 -0.40 -0.11
N PHE A 44 3.39 -1.10 0.90
CA PHE A 44 3.07 -2.51 0.80
C PHE A 44 1.98 -2.78 -0.26
N LEU A 45 0.93 -1.95 -0.29
CA LEU A 45 -0.12 -2.06 -1.31
C LEU A 45 0.42 -1.79 -2.72
N ALA A 46 1.29 -0.80 -2.88
CA ALA A 46 1.96 -0.52 -4.15
C ALA A 46 2.82 -1.72 -4.62
N THR A 47 3.61 -2.30 -3.69
CA THR A 47 4.41 -3.50 -3.96
C THR A 47 3.51 -4.69 -4.33
N LYS A 48 2.38 -4.85 -3.67
CA LYS A 48 1.40 -5.89 -4.00
C LYS A 48 0.84 -5.73 -5.41
N VAL A 49 0.49 -4.49 -5.81
CA VAL A 49 0.04 -4.22 -7.20
C VAL A 49 1.15 -4.59 -8.19
N ALA A 50 2.39 -4.17 -7.94
CA ALA A 50 3.53 -4.51 -8.80
C ALA A 50 3.72 -6.03 -8.90
N PHE A 51 3.66 -6.75 -7.78
CA PHE A 51 3.76 -8.21 -7.75
C PHE A 51 2.65 -8.89 -8.58
N PHE A 52 1.39 -8.48 -8.42
CA PHE A 52 0.29 -9.08 -9.20
C PHE A 52 0.36 -8.73 -10.69
N ASN A 53 0.96 -7.61 -11.07
CA ASN A 53 1.26 -7.32 -12.47
C ASN A 53 2.33 -8.28 -13.05
N GLN A 54 3.33 -8.71 -12.27
CA GLN A 54 4.27 -9.75 -12.67
C GLN A 54 3.59 -11.14 -12.78
N VAL A 55 2.68 -11.46 -11.85
CA VAL A 55 1.85 -12.67 -11.97
C VAL A 55 1.06 -12.66 -13.26
N TYR A 56 0.47 -11.52 -13.64
CA TYR A 56 -0.24 -11.34 -14.88
C TYR A 56 0.67 -11.60 -16.10
N ASP A 57 1.85 -10.98 -16.12
CA ASP A 57 2.80 -11.15 -17.23
C ASP A 57 3.21 -12.62 -17.42
N LEU A 58 3.44 -13.33 -16.30
CA LEU A 58 3.76 -14.76 -16.37
C LEU A 58 2.57 -15.60 -16.85
N CYS A 59 1.35 -15.29 -16.40
CA CYS A 59 0.14 -15.95 -16.90
C CYS A 59 0.00 -15.77 -18.41
N GLN A 60 0.19 -14.55 -18.93
CA GLN A 60 0.15 -14.29 -20.37
C GLN A 60 1.22 -15.10 -21.12
N ALA A 61 2.42 -15.18 -20.60
CA ALA A 61 3.52 -15.91 -21.23
C ALA A 61 3.32 -17.44 -21.24
N THR A 62 2.60 -17.97 -20.25
CA THR A 62 2.38 -19.43 -20.10
C THR A 62 1.01 -19.90 -20.61
N GLY A 63 0.11 -18.98 -20.97
CA GLY A 63 -1.26 -19.29 -21.36
C GLY A 63 -2.18 -19.63 -20.18
N ALA A 64 -1.77 -19.33 -18.94
CA ALA A 64 -2.60 -19.50 -17.75
C ALA A 64 -3.64 -18.38 -17.66
N ASP A 65 -4.82 -18.69 -17.09
CA ASP A 65 -5.86 -17.70 -16.85
C ASP A 65 -5.55 -16.90 -15.59
N TYR A 66 -5.23 -15.61 -15.76
CA TYR A 66 -4.89 -14.70 -14.67
C TYR A 66 -6.01 -14.59 -13.61
N GLU A 67 -7.26 -14.48 -14.06
CA GLU A 67 -8.39 -14.30 -13.11
C GLU A 67 -8.53 -15.50 -12.18
N THR A 68 -8.37 -16.70 -12.72
CA THR A 68 -8.35 -17.94 -11.92
C THR A 68 -7.17 -17.94 -10.94
N VAL A 69 -5.95 -17.62 -11.40
CA VAL A 69 -4.75 -17.61 -10.56
C VAL A 69 -4.88 -16.56 -9.44
N ALA A 70 -5.23 -15.31 -9.79
CA ALA A 70 -5.38 -14.23 -8.82
C ALA A 70 -6.47 -14.51 -7.78
N LYS A 71 -7.60 -15.08 -8.22
CA LYS A 71 -8.69 -15.50 -7.33
C LYS A 71 -8.22 -16.52 -6.30
N HIS A 72 -7.51 -17.56 -6.71
CA HIS A 72 -7.03 -18.61 -5.80
C HIS A 72 -5.92 -18.11 -4.86
N ILE A 73 -5.03 -17.24 -5.32
CA ILE A 73 -4.06 -16.55 -4.45
C ILE A 73 -4.80 -15.68 -3.41
N GLY A 74 -5.79 -14.90 -3.86
CA GLY A 74 -6.54 -14.00 -3.00
C GLY A 74 -7.45 -14.70 -1.98
N ASN A 75 -7.85 -15.96 -2.22
CA ASN A 75 -8.60 -16.77 -1.26
C ASN A 75 -7.78 -17.11 0.00
N ASP A 76 -6.46 -17.05 -0.04
CA ASP A 76 -5.63 -17.11 1.16
C ASP A 76 -5.84 -15.82 1.97
N THR A 77 -6.40 -15.95 3.18
CA THR A 77 -6.72 -14.81 4.05
C THR A 77 -5.49 -13.99 4.45
N ARG A 78 -4.29 -14.55 4.37
CA ARG A 78 -3.02 -13.86 4.61
C ARG A 78 -2.70 -12.89 3.47
N ILE A 79 -3.25 -13.12 2.27
CA ILE A 79 -3.04 -12.31 1.07
C ILE A 79 -4.26 -11.42 0.80
N GLY A 80 -5.45 -12.01 0.68
CA GLY A 80 -6.71 -11.32 0.40
C GLY A 80 -6.79 -10.76 -1.03
N HIS A 81 -7.98 -10.38 -1.45
CA HIS A 81 -8.29 -9.96 -2.83
C HIS A 81 -7.98 -8.50 -3.14
N SER A 82 -7.75 -7.65 -2.13
CA SER A 82 -7.50 -6.24 -2.38
C SER A 82 -6.19 -6.02 -3.15
N HIS A 83 -6.19 -5.10 -4.13
CA HIS A 83 -4.99 -4.74 -4.93
C HIS A 83 -4.41 -5.90 -5.78
N THR A 84 -5.27 -6.83 -6.22
CA THR A 84 -4.92 -7.92 -7.13
C THR A 84 -5.46 -7.73 -8.54
N THR A 85 -6.36 -6.77 -8.75
CA THR A 85 -6.97 -6.49 -10.06
C THR A 85 -5.98 -5.80 -10.99
N ILE A 86 -5.91 -6.27 -12.23
CA ILE A 86 -5.17 -5.59 -13.30
C ILE A 86 -6.08 -4.58 -13.97
N THR A 87 -5.60 -3.36 -14.10
CA THR A 87 -6.29 -2.28 -14.82
C THR A 87 -5.68 -2.09 -16.21
N ASP A 88 -6.40 -1.44 -17.12
CA ASP A 88 -5.91 -1.13 -18.46
C ASP A 88 -4.61 -0.32 -18.44
N GLU A 89 -4.46 0.55 -17.46
CA GLU A 89 -3.24 1.37 -17.27
C GLU A 89 -2.07 0.56 -16.73
N ARG A 90 -2.31 -0.65 -16.19
CA ARG A 90 -1.31 -1.48 -15.52
C ARG A 90 -0.65 -0.79 -14.31
N GLY A 91 -0.01 -1.56 -13.46
CA GLY A 91 0.74 -1.04 -12.31
C GLY A 91 -0.10 -0.21 -11.33
N PHE A 92 0.59 0.46 -10.42
CA PHE A 92 -0.03 1.40 -9.47
C PHE A 92 0.18 2.85 -9.90
N GLY A 93 -0.87 3.65 -9.70
CA GLY A 93 -0.89 5.07 -10.03
C GLY A 93 -1.79 5.84 -9.06
N GLY A 94 -2.39 6.91 -9.58
CA GLY A 94 -3.18 7.84 -8.77
C GLY A 94 -2.32 8.74 -7.90
N HIS A 95 -2.93 9.38 -6.92
CA HIS A 95 -2.24 10.40 -6.11
C HIS A 95 -1.47 9.81 -4.92
N CYS A 96 -2.05 8.81 -4.22
CA CYS A 96 -1.53 8.37 -2.92
C CYS A 96 -0.33 7.43 -3.04
N LEU A 97 -0.43 6.35 -3.82
CA LEU A 97 0.61 5.32 -3.85
C LEU A 97 1.95 5.86 -4.38
N PRO A 98 2.04 6.57 -5.52
CA PRO A 98 3.31 7.11 -5.99
C PRO A 98 3.92 8.14 -5.03
N LYS A 99 3.10 9.02 -4.46
CA LYS A 99 3.55 10.06 -3.53
C LYS A 99 4.11 9.44 -2.25
N ASP A 100 3.39 8.49 -1.64
CA ASP A 100 3.76 7.91 -0.35
C ASP A 100 4.96 6.97 -0.47
N THR A 101 5.09 6.21 -1.57
CA THR A 101 6.29 5.39 -1.86
C THR A 101 7.53 6.28 -2.05
N SER A 102 7.43 7.36 -2.85
CA SER A 102 8.52 8.33 -3.03
C SER A 102 8.94 8.98 -1.72
N ALA A 103 7.98 9.39 -0.89
CA ALA A 103 8.27 10.01 0.40
C ALA A 103 8.98 9.03 1.34
N LEU A 104 8.57 7.76 1.36
CA LEU A 104 9.19 6.73 2.19
C LEU A 104 10.63 6.43 1.75
N ILE A 105 10.91 6.32 0.44
CA ILE A 105 12.28 6.16 -0.08
C ILE A 105 13.17 7.33 0.34
N LYS A 106 12.70 8.58 0.17
CA LYS A 106 13.46 9.76 0.59
C LYS A 106 13.72 9.78 2.10
N THR A 107 12.75 9.33 2.89
CA THR A 107 12.92 9.22 4.34
C THR A 107 13.97 8.16 4.70
N ALA A 108 13.92 6.99 4.08
CA ALA A 108 14.89 5.93 4.29
C ALA A 108 16.33 6.40 3.96
N GLN A 109 16.50 7.08 2.83
CA GLN A 109 17.79 7.65 2.42
C GLN A 109 18.36 8.64 3.45
N LYS A 110 17.51 9.51 4.03
CA LYS A 110 17.93 10.44 5.11
C LYS A 110 18.43 9.72 6.37
N HIS A 111 17.96 8.51 6.60
CA HIS A 111 18.34 7.67 7.73
C HIS A 111 19.35 6.57 7.36
N ASN A 112 20.02 6.68 6.20
CA ASN A 112 21.00 5.70 5.70
C ASN A 112 20.43 4.26 5.66
N THR A 113 19.15 4.13 5.37
CA THR A 113 18.45 2.85 5.24
C THR A 113 18.02 2.66 3.79
N GLN A 114 18.16 1.45 3.26
CA GLN A 114 17.74 1.10 1.91
C GLN A 114 16.47 0.25 1.95
N LEU A 115 15.52 0.55 1.05
CA LEU A 115 14.27 -0.19 0.88
C LEU A 115 14.24 -0.86 -0.49
N SER A 116 15.19 -1.76 -0.74
CA SER A 116 15.44 -2.37 -2.06
C SER A 116 14.23 -3.04 -2.68
N ILE A 117 13.38 -3.70 -1.89
CA ILE A 117 12.14 -4.34 -2.38
C ILE A 117 11.18 -3.28 -2.92
N LEU A 118 11.03 -2.16 -2.21
CA LEU A 118 10.15 -1.08 -2.63
C LEU A 118 10.73 -0.34 -3.85
N GLU A 119 12.03 -0.11 -3.87
CA GLU A 119 12.73 0.50 -5.01
C GLU A 119 12.52 -0.32 -6.28
N GLU A 120 12.66 -1.65 -6.19
CA GLU A 120 12.45 -2.54 -7.34
C GLU A 120 10.98 -2.59 -7.78
N ALA A 121 10.03 -2.57 -6.85
CA ALA A 121 8.62 -2.48 -7.18
C ALA A 121 8.28 -1.17 -7.92
N ILE A 122 8.88 -0.04 -7.53
CA ILE A 122 8.74 1.25 -8.21
C ILE A 122 9.37 1.19 -9.61
N ASN A 123 10.59 0.65 -9.73
CA ASN A 123 11.28 0.52 -11.01
C ASN A 123 10.44 -0.30 -12.00
N TYR A 124 9.96 -1.46 -11.57
CA TYR A 124 9.08 -2.28 -12.40
C TYR A 124 7.78 -1.54 -12.77
N ASN A 125 7.14 -0.88 -11.82
CA ASN A 125 5.94 -0.07 -12.08
C ASN A 125 6.18 0.98 -13.17
N ASN A 126 7.34 1.64 -13.15
CA ASN A 126 7.70 2.65 -14.14
C ASN A 126 7.89 2.07 -15.55
N THR A 127 8.20 0.77 -15.69
CA THR A 127 8.22 0.11 -17.00
C THR A 127 6.83 -0.13 -17.56
N LEU A 128 5.84 -0.31 -16.70
CA LEU A 128 4.44 -0.54 -17.10
C LEU A 128 3.73 0.75 -17.46
N ARG A 129 3.95 1.78 -16.67
CA ARG A 129 3.30 3.09 -16.85
C ARG A 129 4.22 3.99 -17.64
N LYS A 130 4.00 4.03 -18.94
CA LYS A 130 4.83 4.82 -19.86
C LYS A 130 4.69 6.32 -19.69
N ASP A 131 3.66 6.80 -18.99
CA ASP A 131 3.39 8.23 -18.85
C ASP A 131 2.66 8.57 -17.56
N THR A 132 3.38 9.15 -16.63
CA THR A 132 2.83 10.15 -15.71
C THR A 132 3.94 11.12 -15.37
N ASN A 133 4.35 11.89 -16.37
CA ASN A 133 4.98 13.18 -16.20
C ASN A 133 3.93 14.27 -16.39
#